data_5dab2b6ed6b13039ac5946521e7e0b0b
#
_entry.id   5dab2b6ed6b13039ac5946521e7e0b0b
#
_cell.length_a   1.000
_cell.length_b   1.000
_cell.length_c   1.000
_cell.angle_alpha   90.00
_cell.angle_beta   90.00
_cell.angle_gamma   90.00
#
_symmetry.space_group_name_H-M   'P 1'
#
loop_
_entity.id
_entity.type
_entity.pdbx_description
1 polymer ?
#
loop_
_entity_poly.entity_id
_entity_poly.type
_entity_poly.pdbx_seq_one_letter_code
_entity_poly.pdbx_strand_id
1 'polypeptide(L)'
;MNRNIPSLCVILLLMISARVCAFDIWVSPAGSDRAAGTQTAPKKTLTAALRQARELRRTQPDAVKGGITIYLSPGEHALYEPVFIRPEDSGTPDSPTVITTAGTSVAATNAAVQNHQAILSGGVSVSGWRKSKGKLWVADVPMFNGTPLTFRQLWVNGQKAVRARDVADFEKMHRIINNDPVNEILWVPSQAVASIRKAPFAEMVLHQMWCVANLRIKSIEIHGDSAAVRFHNPE
;
A
#
# COMPACT_ATOMS: atom_id res chain seq x y z
N MET A 1 -32.54 66.29 -24.15
CA MET A 1 -32.60 64.90 -24.65
C MET A 1 -31.42 64.13 -24.15
N ASN A 2 -31.51 63.48 -22.99
CA ASN A 2 -30.43 62.71 -22.39
C ASN A 2 -30.61 61.24 -22.71
N ARG A 3 -29.64 60.71 -23.42
CA ARG A 3 -29.55 59.28 -23.77
C ARG A 3 -28.82 58.53 -22.65
N ASN A 4 -29.58 57.96 -21.72
CA ASN A 4 -29.09 57.01 -20.72
C ASN A 4 -29.32 55.58 -21.24
N ILE A 5 -28.39 55.08 -22.06
CA ILE A 5 -28.29 53.64 -22.36
C ILE A 5 -26.79 53.34 -22.48
N PRO A 6 -26.13 52.98 -21.38
CA PRO A 6 -25.27 51.80 -21.44
C PRO A 6 -25.17 50.96 -20.16
N SER A 7 -25.95 51.22 -19.11
CA SER A 7 -25.78 50.48 -17.85
C SER A 7 -26.27 49.04 -17.91
N LEU A 8 -27.24 48.69 -18.74
CA LEU A 8 -27.83 47.35 -18.78
C LEU A 8 -26.93 46.34 -19.50
N CYS A 9 -26.14 46.76 -20.49
CA CYS A 9 -25.20 45.88 -21.19
C CYS A 9 -23.97 45.50 -20.37
N VAL A 10 -23.51 46.36 -19.45
CA VAL A 10 -22.38 46.09 -18.59
C VAL A 10 -22.72 45.07 -17.49
N ILE A 11 -23.96 45.06 -17.00
CA ILE A 11 -24.44 44.12 -15.98
C ILE A 11 -24.63 42.72 -16.59
N LEU A 12 -25.01 42.61 -17.87
CA LEU A 12 -25.19 41.31 -18.52
C LEU A 12 -23.86 40.65 -18.88
N LEU A 13 -22.76 41.38 -19.03
CA LEU A 13 -21.44 40.86 -19.31
C LEU A 13 -20.72 40.33 -18.07
N LEU A 14 -21.15 40.67 -16.87
CA LEU A 14 -20.56 40.26 -15.58
C LEU A 14 -21.11 38.95 -15.04
N MET A 15 -22.13 38.34 -15.69
CA MET A 15 -22.81 37.13 -15.20
C MET A 15 -22.32 35.84 -15.83
N ILE A 16 -21.34 35.86 -16.72
CA ILE A 16 -20.78 34.65 -17.36
C ILE A 16 -19.35 34.43 -16.84
N SER A 17 -19.18 34.42 -15.54
CA SER A 17 -18.08 33.67 -14.94
C SER A 17 -18.49 32.19 -14.96
N ALA A 18 -18.25 31.51 -16.05
CA ALA A 18 -18.32 30.05 -16.09
C ALA A 18 -17.41 29.53 -14.99
N ARG A 19 -17.98 29.06 -13.90
CA ARG A 19 -17.22 28.35 -12.87
C ARG A 19 -16.70 27.08 -13.53
N VAL A 20 -15.44 27.06 -13.83
CA VAL A 20 -14.75 25.86 -14.27
C VAL A 20 -14.64 24.97 -13.01
N CYS A 21 -15.62 24.10 -12.82
CA CYS A 21 -15.60 23.12 -11.74
C CYS A 21 -14.69 21.96 -12.11
N ALA A 22 -14.01 21.41 -11.12
CA ALA A 22 -13.31 20.13 -11.30
C ALA A 22 -14.32 19.01 -11.60
N PHE A 23 -13.90 18.02 -12.37
CA PHE A 23 -14.68 16.82 -12.62
C PHE A 23 -14.45 15.82 -11.47
N ASP A 24 -15.52 15.39 -10.82
CA ASP A 24 -15.45 14.51 -9.65
C ASP A 24 -15.56 13.04 -10.03
N ILE A 25 -14.61 12.23 -9.54
CA ILE A 25 -14.64 10.76 -9.65
C ILE A 25 -14.67 10.18 -8.24
N TRP A 26 -15.63 9.33 -7.96
CA TRP A 26 -15.82 8.71 -6.65
C TRP A 26 -15.32 7.28 -6.63
N VAL A 27 -14.64 6.92 -5.53
CA VAL A 27 -14.11 5.59 -5.27
C VAL A 27 -14.61 5.11 -3.91
N SER A 28 -15.10 3.88 -3.85
CA SER A 28 -15.57 3.25 -2.62
C SER A 28 -15.22 1.76 -2.60
N PRO A 29 -14.83 1.17 -1.46
CA PRO A 29 -14.61 -0.27 -1.33
C PRO A 29 -15.84 -1.10 -1.73
N ALA A 30 -17.05 -0.55 -1.54
CA ALA A 30 -18.32 -1.16 -1.96
C ALA A 30 -18.71 -0.87 -3.42
N GLY A 31 -17.89 -0.12 -4.17
CA GLY A 31 -18.14 0.26 -5.55
C GLY A 31 -17.87 -0.85 -6.56
N SER A 32 -17.94 -0.49 -7.84
CA SER A 32 -17.63 -1.38 -8.97
C SER A 32 -16.79 -0.64 -10.00
N ASP A 33 -15.72 -1.26 -10.52
CA ASP A 33 -14.87 -0.64 -11.54
C ASP A 33 -15.58 -0.44 -12.89
N ARG A 34 -16.73 -1.09 -13.07
CA ARG A 34 -17.62 -0.86 -14.22
C ARG A 34 -18.59 0.29 -14.00
N ALA A 35 -18.76 0.79 -12.77
CA ALA A 35 -19.66 1.89 -12.46
C ALA A 35 -19.17 3.21 -13.08
N ALA A 36 -20.06 4.22 -13.13
CA ALA A 36 -19.78 5.50 -13.77
C ALA A 36 -18.74 6.36 -13.05
N GLY A 37 -18.43 6.10 -11.76
CA GLY A 37 -17.55 6.91 -10.95
C GLY A 37 -18.22 8.13 -10.33
N THR A 38 -19.54 8.15 -10.28
CA THR A 38 -20.34 9.17 -9.57
C THR A 38 -20.43 8.84 -8.07
N GLN A 39 -20.87 9.78 -7.25
CA GLN A 39 -21.08 9.55 -5.82
C GLN A 39 -22.06 8.39 -5.53
N THR A 40 -23.11 8.24 -6.35
CA THR A 40 -24.11 7.17 -6.22
C THR A 40 -23.71 5.86 -6.90
N ALA A 41 -22.74 5.90 -7.82
CA ALA A 41 -22.22 4.75 -8.55
C ALA A 41 -20.67 4.81 -8.61
N PRO A 42 -19.98 4.67 -7.45
CA PRO A 42 -18.54 4.86 -7.35
C PRO A 42 -17.77 3.71 -8.00
N LYS A 43 -16.54 4.00 -8.43
CA LYS A 43 -15.54 2.99 -8.78
C LYS A 43 -15.16 2.19 -7.52
N LYS A 44 -14.68 0.97 -7.70
CA LYS A 44 -14.17 0.15 -6.60
C LYS A 44 -12.71 0.48 -6.28
N THR A 45 -11.90 0.71 -7.30
CA THR A 45 -10.44 0.86 -7.16
C THR A 45 -9.96 2.23 -7.62
N LEU A 46 -8.89 2.71 -6.96
CA LEU A 46 -8.19 3.92 -7.38
C LEU A 46 -7.60 3.77 -8.80
N THR A 47 -7.12 2.56 -9.15
CA THR A 47 -6.62 2.25 -10.49
C THR A 47 -7.68 2.51 -11.57
N ALA A 48 -8.93 2.11 -11.32
CA ALA A 48 -10.03 2.35 -12.25
C ALA A 48 -10.39 3.84 -12.35
N ALA A 49 -10.33 4.58 -11.24
CA ALA A 49 -10.56 6.03 -11.24
C ALA A 49 -9.47 6.78 -12.03
N LEU A 50 -8.19 6.43 -11.84
CA LEU A 50 -7.09 7.00 -12.62
C LEU A 50 -7.23 6.69 -14.12
N ARG A 51 -7.66 5.48 -14.46
CA ARG A 51 -7.94 5.12 -15.87
C ARG A 51 -9.05 5.99 -16.46
N GLN A 52 -10.13 6.20 -15.71
CA GLN A 52 -11.22 7.09 -16.13
C GLN A 52 -10.73 8.54 -16.28
N ALA A 53 -9.91 9.03 -15.34
CA ALA A 53 -9.33 10.37 -15.41
C ALA A 53 -8.51 10.58 -16.70
N ARG A 54 -7.64 9.61 -17.07
CA ARG A 54 -6.88 9.65 -18.33
C ARG A 54 -7.79 9.66 -19.54
N GLU A 55 -8.83 8.83 -19.52
CA GLU A 55 -9.79 8.75 -20.64
C GLU A 55 -10.55 10.07 -20.80
N LEU A 56 -11.01 10.68 -19.72
CA LEU A 56 -11.66 12.00 -19.75
C LEU A 56 -10.73 13.09 -20.32
N ARG A 57 -9.47 13.13 -19.89
CA ARG A 57 -8.49 14.07 -20.41
C ARG A 57 -8.25 13.90 -21.91
N ARG A 58 -8.26 12.65 -22.39
CA ARG A 58 -8.05 12.31 -23.81
C ARG A 58 -9.27 12.63 -24.67
N THR A 59 -10.48 12.30 -24.19
CA THR A 59 -11.69 12.33 -25.03
C THR A 59 -12.61 13.52 -24.77
N GLN A 60 -12.52 14.12 -23.57
CA GLN A 60 -13.40 15.21 -23.12
C GLN A 60 -12.59 16.32 -22.41
N PRO A 61 -11.56 16.91 -23.07
CA PRO A 61 -10.68 17.88 -22.42
C PRO A 61 -11.43 19.10 -21.87
N ASP A 62 -12.51 19.51 -22.53
CA ASP A 62 -13.33 20.65 -22.09
C ASP A 62 -14.06 20.37 -20.76
N ALA A 63 -14.47 19.13 -20.51
CA ALA A 63 -15.14 18.73 -19.27
C ALA A 63 -14.21 18.74 -18.05
N VAL A 64 -12.92 18.68 -18.27
CA VAL A 64 -11.90 18.59 -17.21
C VAL A 64 -11.00 19.82 -17.11
N LYS A 65 -11.38 20.94 -17.73
CA LYS A 65 -10.60 22.21 -17.69
C LYS A 65 -10.33 22.70 -16.27
N GLY A 66 -11.24 22.43 -15.30
CA GLY A 66 -11.10 22.78 -13.90
C GLY A 66 -10.32 21.75 -13.07
N GLY A 67 -9.79 20.72 -13.73
CA GLY A 67 -9.12 19.60 -13.05
C GLY A 67 -10.03 18.40 -12.82
N ILE A 68 -9.45 17.39 -12.20
CA ILE A 68 -10.16 16.17 -11.81
C ILE A 68 -9.93 15.95 -10.32
N THR A 69 -11.01 15.74 -9.55
CA THR A 69 -10.89 15.34 -8.14
C THR A 69 -11.36 13.89 -7.97
N ILE A 70 -10.48 13.05 -7.47
CA ILE A 70 -10.79 11.66 -7.12
C ILE A 70 -11.05 11.59 -5.62
N TYR A 71 -12.31 11.36 -5.26
CA TYR A 71 -12.76 11.23 -3.87
C TYR A 71 -12.72 9.77 -3.43
N LEU A 72 -11.90 9.48 -2.44
CA LEU A 72 -11.92 8.19 -1.75
C LEU A 72 -12.94 8.25 -0.60
N SER A 73 -13.92 7.37 -0.59
CA SER A 73 -14.83 7.26 0.56
C SER A 73 -14.05 6.79 1.80
N PRO A 74 -14.50 7.15 3.02
CA PRO A 74 -13.91 6.62 4.25
C PRO A 74 -13.88 5.09 4.26
N GLY A 75 -12.84 4.51 4.85
CA GLY A 75 -12.66 3.07 4.97
C GLY A 75 -11.38 2.55 4.34
N GLU A 76 -11.22 1.22 4.35
CA GLU A 76 -10.04 0.56 3.81
C GLU A 76 -10.25 0.18 2.35
N HIS A 77 -9.39 0.72 1.48
CA HIS A 77 -9.30 0.42 0.06
C HIS A 77 -8.17 -0.58 -0.16
N ALA A 78 -8.49 -1.85 -0.37
CA ALA A 78 -7.51 -2.89 -0.62
C ALA A 78 -6.87 -2.72 -1.99
N LEU A 79 -5.54 -2.74 -2.00
CA LEU A 79 -4.72 -2.69 -3.22
C LEU A 79 -4.25 -4.11 -3.54
N TYR A 80 -4.79 -4.70 -4.59
CA TYR A 80 -4.40 -6.03 -5.07
C TYR A 80 -3.21 -5.98 -6.04
N GLU A 81 -2.87 -4.78 -6.50
CA GLU A 81 -1.76 -4.48 -7.39
C GLU A 81 -1.20 -3.08 -7.07
N PRO A 82 0.04 -2.77 -7.44
CA PRO A 82 0.58 -1.43 -7.30
C PRO A 82 -0.25 -0.40 -8.08
N VAL A 83 -0.52 0.74 -7.46
CA VAL A 83 -1.14 1.88 -8.14
C VAL A 83 -0.06 2.67 -8.86
N PHE A 84 -0.11 2.67 -10.19
CA PHE A 84 0.82 3.44 -11.01
C PHE A 84 0.25 4.82 -11.31
N ILE A 85 0.89 5.85 -10.76
CA ILE A 85 0.65 7.25 -11.12
C ILE A 85 1.62 7.60 -12.25
N ARG A 86 1.09 7.98 -13.39
CA ARG A 86 1.84 8.27 -14.60
C ARG A 86 1.90 9.78 -14.85
N PRO A 87 2.79 10.27 -15.71
CA PRO A 87 2.83 11.69 -16.04
C PRO A 87 1.47 12.25 -16.53
N GLU A 88 0.69 11.44 -17.26
CA GLU A 88 -0.65 11.81 -17.74
C GLU A 88 -1.68 12.01 -16.62
N ASP A 89 -1.41 11.47 -15.41
CA ASP A 89 -2.29 11.61 -14.27
C ASP A 89 -2.16 12.97 -13.57
N SER A 90 -1.01 13.65 -13.71
CA SER A 90 -0.73 14.89 -12.99
C SER A 90 -1.65 16.04 -13.38
N GLY A 91 -2.04 16.12 -14.65
CA GLY A 91 -2.74 17.28 -15.22
C GLY A 91 -1.80 18.47 -15.46
N THR A 92 -2.37 19.65 -15.39
CA THR A 92 -1.65 20.94 -15.53
C THR A 92 -1.92 21.83 -14.31
N PRO A 93 -1.17 22.94 -14.13
CA PRO A 93 -1.46 23.87 -13.05
C PRO A 93 -2.90 24.37 -13.03
N ASP A 94 -3.51 24.59 -14.21
CA ASP A 94 -4.89 25.06 -14.34
C ASP A 94 -5.93 23.92 -14.32
N SER A 95 -5.49 22.69 -14.51
CA SER A 95 -6.32 21.47 -14.54
C SER A 95 -5.63 20.31 -13.80
N PRO A 96 -5.40 20.43 -12.49
CA PRO A 96 -4.70 19.38 -11.71
C PRO A 96 -5.55 18.13 -11.53
N THR A 97 -4.88 17.02 -11.18
CA THR A 97 -5.56 15.86 -10.63
C THR A 97 -5.32 15.82 -9.11
N VAL A 98 -6.41 15.83 -8.35
CA VAL A 98 -6.38 15.79 -6.88
C VAL A 98 -6.96 14.45 -6.41
N ILE A 99 -6.25 13.75 -5.54
CA ILE A 99 -6.76 12.56 -4.86
C ILE A 99 -6.93 12.91 -3.39
N THR A 100 -8.14 12.80 -2.88
CA THR A 100 -8.47 13.19 -1.51
C THR A 100 -9.52 12.29 -0.88
N THR A 101 -9.68 12.36 0.42
CA THR A 101 -10.76 11.66 1.13
C THR A 101 -12.07 12.45 1.04
N ALA A 102 -13.17 11.77 0.80
CA ALA A 102 -14.49 12.37 0.77
C ALA A 102 -14.86 12.95 2.15
N GLY A 103 -15.42 14.17 2.15
CA GLY A 103 -15.82 14.85 3.38
C GLY A 103 -14.71 15.63 4.09
N THR A 104 -13.47 15.59 3.60
CA THR A 104 -12.41 16.49 4.09
C THR A 104 -12.32 17.72 3.21
N SER A 105 -12.45 18.92 3.79
CA SER A 105 -12.03 20.12 3.09
C SER A 105 -10.50 20.16 3.10
N VAL A 106 -9.89 20.65 2.04
CA VAL A 106 -8.42 20.83 1.92
C VAL A 106 -7.85 21.71 3.05
N ALA A 107 -8.73 22.41 3.78
CA ALA A 107 -8.41 23.29 4.92
C ALA A 107 -8.70 22.65 6.30
N ALA A 108 -9.07 21.36 6.39
CA ALA A 108 -9.43 20.74 7.66
C ALA A 108 -8.19 20.47 8.52
N THR A 109 -8.21 21.00 9.74
CA THR A 109 -7.20 20.76 10.77
C THR A 109 -7.26 19.31 11.28
N ASN A 110 -6.11 18.78 11.73
CA ASN A 110 -5.83 17.39 12.08
C ASN A 110 -6.87 16.62 12.94
N ALA A 111 -7.74 17.28 13.70
CA ALA A 111 -8.73 16.62 14.55
C ALA A 111 -9.98 16.12 13.80
N ALA A 112 -10.38 16.78 12.72
CA ALA A 112 -11.55 16.37 11.91
C ALA A 112 -11.21 15.22 10.93
N VAL A 113 -9.93 14.99 10.67
CA VAL A 113 -9.45 13.99 9.70
C VAL A 113 -9.64 12.55 10.18
N GLN A 114 -9.60 12.31 11.50
CA GLN A 114 -9.57 10.94 12.04
C GLN A 114 -10.84 10.11 11.79
N ASN A 115 -12.02 10.74 11.68
CA ASN A 115 -13.29 10.02 11.48
C ASN A 115 -13.68 9.82 10.00
N HIS A 116 -12.92 10.41 9.06
CA HIS A 116 -13.23 10.37 7.62
C HIS A 116 -12.03 9.84 6.80
N GLN A 117 -11.18 9.04 7.41
CA GLN A 117 -9.94 8.60 6.79
C GLN A 117 -10.18 7.50 5.76
N ALA A 118 -9.72 7.69 4.53
CA ALA A 118 -9.53 6.62 3.57
C ALA A 118 -8.13 6.02 3.75
N ILE A 119 -8.06 4.70 3.86
CA ILE A 119 -6.82 3.95 4.05
C ILE A 119 -6.54 3.15 2.78
N LEU A 120 -5.43 3.41 2.11
CA LEU A 120 -4.94 2.56 1.02
C LEU A 120 -4.09 1.44 1.63
N SER A 121 -4.53 0.21 1.51
CA SER A 121 -3.90 -0.95 2.15
C SER A 121 -3.45 -1.97 1.12
N GLY A 122 -2.16 -2.27 1.08
CA GLY A 122 -1.61 -3.41 0.33
C GLY A 122 -1.62 -4.72 1.12
N GLY A 123 -2.20 -4.71 2.33
CA GLY A 123 -2.32 -5.90 3.18
C GLY A 123 -3.46 -6.81 2.74
N VAL A 124 -3.32 -8.10 3.11
CA VAL A 124 -4.40 -9.10 2.98
C VAL A 124 -4.91 -9.41 4.38
N SER A 125 -6.22 -9.28 4.59
CA SER A 125 -6.84 -9.57 5.87
C SER A 125 -6.75 -11.05 6.20
N VAL A 126 -6.24 -11.36 7.41
CA VAL A 126 -6.22 -12.71 7.96
C VAL A 126 -7.45 -12.89 8.85
N SER A 127 -8.32 -13.81 8.49
CA SER A 127 -9.57 -14.13 9.19
C SER A 127 -9.57 -15.56 9.69
N GLY A 128 -10.66 -15.98 10.35
CA GLY A 128 -10.78 -17.37 10.84
C GLY A 128 -9.90 -17.70 12.03
N TRP A 129 -9.55 -16.70 12.85
CA TRP A 129 -8.77 -16.89 14.05
C TRP A 129 -9.48 -17.77 15.05
N ARG A 130 -8.78 -18.78 15.56
CA ARG A 130 -9.27 -19.71 16.58
C ARG A 130 -8.28 -19.85 17.72
N LYS A 131 -8.77 -20.05 18.93
CA LYS A 131 -7.92 -20.39 20.07
C LYS A 131 -7.22 -21.73 19.85
N SER A 132 -5.93 -21.78 20.16
CA SER A 132 -5.13 -22.99 20.26
C SER A 132 -4.74 -23.24 21.70
N LYS A 133 -3.66 -23.99 21.96
CA LYS A 133 -3.20 -24.28 23.31
C LYS A 133 -2.77 -23.01 24.07
N GLY A 134 -3.19 -22.88 25.32
CA GLY A 134 -2.83 -21.75 26.18
C GLY A 134 -3.39 -20.42 25.69
N LYS A 135 -2.52 -19.43 25.48
CA LYS A 135 -2.86 -18.07 25.01
C LYS A 135 -2.68 -17.89 23.51
N LEU A 136 -2.39 -18.97 22.78
CA LEU A 136 -2.12 -18.89 21.34
C LEU A 136 -3.41 -18.79 20.51
N TRP A 137 -3.35 -17.99 19.46
CA TRP A 137 -4.36 -17.91 18.41
C TRP A 137 -3.75 -18.41 17.10
N VAL A 138 -4.56 -19.08 16.30
CA VAL A 138 -4.16 -19.68 15.03
C VAL A 138 -5.16 -19.28 13.96
N ALA A 139 -4.66 -18.95 12.81
CA ALA A 139 -5.45 -18.79 11.58
C ALA A 139 -4.71 -19.45 10.43
N ASP A 140 -5.45 -19.88 9.43
CA ASP A 140 -4.87 -20.40 8.21
C ASP A 140 -4.32 -19.23 7.38
N VAL A 141 -3.19 -19.46 6.70
CA VAL A 141 -2.59 -18.46 5.83
C VAL A 141 -3.51 -18.20 4.65
N PRO A 142 -3.86 -16.93 4.37
CA PRO A 142 -4.69 -16.60 3.22
C PRO A 142 -4.05 -17.08 1.91
N MET A 143 -4.90 -17.50 0.98
CA MET A 143 -4.48 -17.81 -0.39
C MET A 143 -4.49 -16.52 -1.22
N PHE A 144 -3.45 -16.33 -2.01
CA PHE A 144 -3.35 -15.23 -2.97
C PHE A 144 -2.95 -15.80 -4.32
N ASN A 145 -3.77 -15.58 -5.35
CA ASN A 145 -3.57 -16.14 -6.69
C ASN A 145 -3.32 -17.66 -6.70
N GLY A 146 -4.05 -18.41 -5.85
CA GLY A 146 -3.97 -19.86 -5.79
C GLY A 146 -2.79 -20.44 -5.00
N THR A 147 -1.96 -19.57 -4.39
CA THR A 147 -0.83 -20.00 -3.54
C THR A 147 -0.96 -19.42 -2.14
N PRO A 148 -0.45 -20.10 -1.09
CA PRO A 148 -0.39 -19.52 0.24
C PRO A 148 0.42 -18.23 0.24
N LEU A 149 -0.14 -17.18 0.86
CA LEU A 149 0.50 -15.87 0.94
C LEU A 149 1.80 -15.95 1.75
N THR A 150 2.92 -15.58 1.14
CA THR A 150 4.17 -15.39 1.85
C THR A 150 4.28 -13.95 2.33
N PHE A 151 4.38 -13.75 3.64
CA PHE A 151 4.47 -12.41 4.23
C PHE A 151 5.50 -12.37 5.35
N ARG A 152 6.10 -11.19 5.56
CA ARG A 152 7.07 -10.92 6.63
C ARG A 152 6.58 -9.90 7.64
N GLN A 153 5.40 -9.34 7.44
CA GLN A 153 4.80 -8.36 8.34
C GLN A 153 3.37 -8.78 8.64
N LEU A 154 3.01 -8.75 9.92
CA LEU A 154 1.67 -8.92 10.41
C LEU A 154 1.29 -7.70 11.24
N TRP A 155 0.11 -7.16 11.01
CA TRP A 155 -0.43 -6.03 11.76
C TRP A 155 -1.67 -6.50 12.52
N VAL A 156 -1.71 -6.19 13.80
CA VAL A 156 -2.84 -6.54 14.68
C VAL A 156 -3.31 -5.26 15.36
N ASN A 157 -4.59 -4.92 15.20
CA ASN A 157 -5.18 -3.70 15.75
C ASN A 157 -4.38 -2.42 15.37
N GLY A 158 -3.92 -2.33 14.13
CA GLY A 158 -3.15 -1.20 13.63
C GLY A 158 -1.68 -1.16 14.11
N GLN A 159 -1.22 -2.15 14.86
CA GLN A 159 0.16 -2.25 15.33
C GLN A 159 0.91 -3.38 14.66
N LYS A 160 2.14 -3.11 14.24
CA LYS A 160 3.01 -4.14 13.65
C LYS A 160 3.43 -5.15 14.73
N ALA A 161 3.09 -6.41 14.51
CA ALA A 161 3.50 -7.49 15.38
C ALA A 161 5.01 -7.75 15.27
N VAL A 162 5.61 -8.16 16.38
CA VAL A 162 7.02 -8.55 16.41
C VAL A 162 7.16 -9.95 15.85
N ARG A 163 7.96 -10.10 14.78
CA ARG A 163 8.30 -11.42 14.26
C ARG A 163 9.25 -12.12 15.22
N ALA A 164 8.97 -13.40 15.49
CA ALA A 164 9.85 -14.21 16.36
C ALA A 164 11.27 -14.26 15.79
N ARG A 165 12.25 -13.97 16.65
CA ARG A 165 13.68 -14.01 16.32
C ARG A 165 14.47 -14.24 17.61
N ASP A 166 15.66 -14.79 17.49
CA ASP A 166 16.57 -15.06 18.60
C ASP A 166 17.15 -13.76 19.19
N VAL A 167 17.66 -12.87 18.33
CA VAL A 167 18.28 -11.62 18.71
C VAL A 167 17.64 -10.45 17.97
N ALA A 168 17.22 -9.44 18.73
CA ALA A 168 16.64 -8.21 18.19
C ALA A 168 17.64 -7.07 18.02
N ASP A 169 18.68 -7.06 18.85
CA ASP A 169 19.70 -6.03 18.93
C ASP A 169 20.82 -6.34 17.95
N PHE A 170 21.09 -5.42 17.02
CA PHE A 170 22.13 -5.58 15.99
C PHE A 170 23.52 -5.86 16.57
N GLU A 171 23.88 -5.21 17.69
CA GLU A 171 25.19 -5.38 18.32
C GLU A 171 25.39 -6.76 18.97
N LYS A 172 24.26 -7.44 19.25
CA LYS A 172 24.26 -8.79 19.87
C LYS A 172 24.11 -9.90 18.85
N MET A 173 23.95 -9.57 17.57
CA MET A 173 23.83 -10.56 16.50
C MET A 173 25.11 -11.38 16.37
N HIS A 174 24.95 -12.68 16.13
CA HIS A 174 26.08 -13.57 15.87
C HIS A 174 26.80 -13.17 14.58
N ARG A 175 28.11 -13.29 14.59
CA ARG A 175 28.94 -13.02 13.41
C ARG A 175 29.11 -14.29 12.59
N ILE A 176 29.14 -14.13 11.28
CA ILE A 176 29.47 -15.22 10.33
C ILE A 176 30.93 -15.64 10.59
N ILE A 177 31.17 -16.95 10.68
CA ILE A 177 32.47 -17.52 10.83
C ILE A 177 33.19 -17.58 9.48
N ASN A 178 32.52 -18.14 8.48
CA ASN A 178 33.07 -18.31 7.14
C ASN A 178 31.93 -18.41 6.09
N ASN A 179 32.25 -18.09 4.86
CA ASN A 179 31.40 -18.30 3.70
C ASN A 179 32.11 -19.16 2.68
N ASP A 180 31.51 -20.30 2.35
CA ASP A 180 32.01 -21.22 1.31
C ASP A 180 31.03 -21.14 0.10
N PRO A 181 31.30 -20.27 -0.87
CA PRO A 181 30.45 -20.10 -2.02
C PRO A 181 30.47 -21.27 -2.99
N VAL A 182 31.50 -22.11 -2.95
CA VAL A 182 31.64 -23.27 -3.84
C VAL A 182 30.67 -24.38 -3.42
N ASN A 183 30.56 -24.61 -2.11
CA ASN A 183 29.66 -25.61 -1.54
C ASN A 183 28.33 -25.03 -1.08
N GLU A 184 28.10 -23.73 -1.29
CA GLU A 184 26.90 -22.99 -0.86
C GLU A 184 26.61 -23.13 0.65
N ILE A 185 27.69 -22.99 1.47
CA ILE A 185 27.60 -23.12 2.93
C ILE A 185 27.98 -21.81 3.60
N LEU A 186 27.08 -21.37 4.51
CA LEU A 186 27.39 -20.33 5.46
C LEU A 186 27.72 -20.94 6.82
N TRP A 187 28.93 -20.70 7.32
CA TRP A 187 29.35 -21.14 8.62
C TRP A 187 29.05 -20.10 9.68
N VAL A 188 28.30 -20.49 10.71
CA VAL A 188 27.91 -19.65 11.83
C VAL A 188 28.21 -20.35 13.16
N PRO A 189 28.27 -19.63 14.30
CA PRO A 189 28.34 -20.26 15.60
C PRO A 189 27.13 -21.20 15.81
N SER A 190 27.35 -22.39 16.38
CA SER A 190 26.27 -23.36 16.61
C SER A 190 25.12 -22.79 17.48
N GLN A 191 25.44 -21.84 18.35
CA GLN A 191 24.48 -21.12 19.18
C GLN A 191 23.51 -20.27 18.36
N ALA A 192 23.94 -19.71 17.22
CA ALA A 192 23.10 -18.90 16.33
C ALA A 192 21.91 -19.66 15.75
N VAL A 193 21.98 -20.97 15.74
CA VAL A 193 20.93 -21.85 15.14
C VAL A 193 20.32 -22.82 16.14
N ALA A 194 20.69 -22.74 17.41
CA ALA A 194 20.27 -23.70 18.44
C ALA A 194 18.75 -23.73 18.62
N SER A 195 18.09 -22.56 18.62
CA SER A 195 16.63 -22.44 18.80
C SER A 195 15.80 -22.85 17.56
N ILE A 196 16.42 -22.84 16.38
CA ILE A 196 15.72 -23.05 15.10
C ILE A 196 16.00 -24.38 14.43
N ARG A 197 16.85 -25.26 15.01
CA ARG A 197 17.24 -26.56 14.42
C ARG A 197 16.09 -27.44 13.99
N LYS A 198 14.95 -27.32 14.66
CA LYS A 198 13.73 -28.11 14.37
C LYS A 198 12.57 -27.25 13.88
N ALA A 199 12.80 -25.96 13.65
CA ALA A 199 11.76 -25.06 13.21
C ALA A 199 11.57 -25.19 11.70
N PRO A 200 10.42 -25.64 11.21
CA PRO A 200 10.12 -25.61 9.80
C PRO A 200 10.01 -24.14 9.35
N PHE A 201 10.42 -23.84 8.15
CA PHE A 201 10.31 -22.49 7.57
C PHE A 201 11.14 -21.40 8.30
N ALA A 202 12.19 -21.79 9.02
CA ALA A 202 13.12 -20.82 9.60
C ALA A 202 13.82 -20.02 8.52
N GLU A 203 14.01 -18.74 8.80
CA GLU A 203 14.78 -17.83 7.95
C GLU A 203 15.95 -17.29 8.73
N MET A 204 17.06 -17.03 8.02
CA MET A 204 18.21 -16.30 8.54
C MET A 204 18.26 -14.92 7.94
N VAL A 205 18.41 -13.90 8.78
CA VAL A 205 18.62 -12.52 8.36
C VAL A 205 20.10 -12.22 8.37
N LEU A 206 20.66 -11.96 7.20
CA LEU A 206 22.07 -11.61 7.03
C LEU A 206 22.20 -10.11 6.82
N HIS A 207 22.92 -9.45 7.73
CA HIS A 207 23.29 -8.06 7.58
C HIS A 207 24.63 -7.98 6.87
N GLN A 208 24.64 -7.38 5.71
CA GLN A 208 25.82 -7.10 4.90
C GLN A 208 26.07 -5.59 4.89
N MET A 209 27.23 -5.17 4.37
CA MET A 209 27.60 -3.75 4.37
C MET A 209 26.58 -2.85 3.68
N TRP A 210 25.98 -3.30 2.59
CA TRP A 210 25.10 -2.49 1.74
C TRP A 210 23.66 -3.05 1.63
N CYS A 211 23.39 -4.23 2.18
CA CYS A 211 22.07 -4.84 2.07
C CYS A 211 21.78 -5.78 3.25
N VAL A 212 20.51 -6.15 3.35
CA VAL A 212 20.01 -7.16 4.27
C VAL A 212 19.35 -8.26 3.46
N ALA A 213 19.81 -9.50 3.61
CA ALA A 213 19.22 -10.66 2.99
C ALA A 213 18.38 -11.46 4.01
N ASN A 214 17.20 -11.91 3.60
CA ASN A 214 16.38 -12.84 4.37
C ASN A 214 16.33 -14.16 3.60
N LEU A 215 17.02 -15.17 4.09
CA LEU A 215 17.24 -16.42 3.39
C LEU A 215 16.51 -17.57 4.09
N ARG A 216 15.74 -18.36 3.37
CA ARG A 216 15.08 -19.55 3.92
C ARG A 216 16.08 -20.66 4.12
N ILE A 217 16.15 -21.18 5.35
CA ILE A 217 17.08 -22.25 5.71
C ILE A 217 16.59 -23.57 5.13
N LYS A 218 17.47 -24.24 4.37
CA LYS A 218 17.25 -25.57 3.80
C LYS A 218 17.72 -26.66 4.74
N SER A 219 18.93 -26.51 5.29
CA SER A 219 19.51 -27.48 6.24
C SER A 219 20.47 -26.82 7.21
N ILE A 220 20.62 -27.42 8.38
CA ILE A 220 21.57 -27.06 9.42
C ILE A 220 22.30 -28.33 9.86
N GLU A 221 23.63 -28.32 9.77
CA GLU A 221 24.51 -29.39 10.25
C GLU A 221 25.45 -28.83 11.32
N ILE A 222 25.47 -29.46 12.51
CA ILE A 222 26.29 -29.00 13.63
C ILE A 222 27.66 -29.68 13.59
N HIS A 223 28.71 -28.88 13.70
CA HIS A 223 30.10 -29.30 13.75
C HIS A 223 30.79 -28.67 14.97
N GLY A 224 30.60 -29.27 16.14
CA GLY A 224 31.09 -28.70 17.41
C GLY A 224 30.53 -27.33 17.73
N ASP A 225 31.37 -26.32 17.80
CA ASP A 225 30.97 -24.93 18.10
C ASP A 225 30.47 -24.16 16.87
N SER A 226 30.54 -24.78 15.71
CA SER A 226 30.05 -24.19 14.45
C SER A 226 28.89 -24.97 13.83
N ALA A 227 28.19 -24.33 12.92
CA ALA A 227 27.11 -24.92 12.14
C ALA A 227 27.26 -24.55 10.67
N ALA A 228 27.11 -25.54 9.81
CA ALA A 228 26.95 -25.37 8.36
C ALA A 228 25.50 -25.13 8.03
N VAL A 229 25.16 -23.99 7.46
CA VAL A 229 23.82 -23.60 7.05
C VAL A 229 23.75 -23.52 5.54
N ARG A 230 22.77 -24.19 4.95
CA ARG A 230 22.44 -24.09 3.53
C ARG A 230 21.06 -23.47 3.36
N PHE A 231 20.85 -22.77 2.27
CA PHE A 231 19.62 -22.05 1.95
C PHE A 231 18.91 -22.67 0.73
N HIS A 232 17.64 -22.35 0.59
CA HIS A 232 16.93 -22.65 -0.63
C HIS A 232 17.36 -21.71 -1.74
N ASN A 233 17.60 -22.22 -2.94
CA ASN A 233 17.94 -21.47 -4.14
C ASN A 233 16.80 -21.55 -5.16
N PRO A 234 16.59 -20.50 -5.96
CA PRO A 234 17.05 -19.12 -5.79
C PRO A 234 16.26 -18.38 -4.71
N GLU A 235 16.92 -17.47 -3.99
CA GLU A 235 16.29 -16.58 -3.01
C GLU A 235 16.57 -15.11 -3.41
#